data_d0f93a74f5ab8f4a57ba0be0eb20ef83
#
_entry.id   d0f93a74f5ab8f4a57ba0be0eb20ef83
#
_cell.length_a   1.000
_cell.length_b   1.000
_cell.length_c   1.000
_cell.angle_alpha   90.00
_cell.angle_beta   90.00
_cell.angle_gamma   90.00
#
_symmetry.space_group_name_H-M   'P 1'
#
loop_
_entity.id
_entity.type
_entity.pdbx_description
1 polymer ?
#
loop_
_entity_poly.entity_id
_entity_poly.type
_entity_poly.pdbx_seq_one_letter_code
_entity_poly.pdbx_strand_id
1 'polypeptide(L)'
;MRKLNQLILGACTLLALACSPQPKQEQLVSAYGTPYHWEQGTIVVDTPERPAGQESAIGLTAPKLKVVRVGFVGLGMRGPGAVERFTHIAGTKIVALCDYEKERAEKCQKYLQKACLPEAAVYSGAEGYKALCEREDIDLVYIAADWDHHFPIAKYAMEHGKNVAIEVPSAMNLEQCWELINLSETTRKHCMILENCCYDWFEMNTLNMAQQGVFGEVLRAQGAYIH
;
A
#
# COMPACT_ATOMS: atom_id res chain seq x y z
N MET A 1 36.13 -35.98 -47.53
CA MET A 1 34.74 -35.51 -47.75
C MET A 1 33.67 -36.21 -46.88
N ARG A 2 33.72 -37.50 -46.61
CA ARG A 2 32.70 -38.18 -45.77
C ARG A 2 32.68 -37.76 -44.29
N LYS A 3 33.81 -37.39 -43.65
CA LYS A 3 33.88 -36.95 -42.25
C LYS A 3 33.32 -35.52 -42.03
N LEU A 4 33.39 -34.65 -43.06
CA LEU A 4 32.88 -33.27 -42.95
C LEU A 4 31.33 -33.24 -42.99
N ASN A 5 30.70 -34.12 -43.76
CA ASN A 5 29.24 -34.20 -43.84
C ASN A 5 28.60 -34.75 -42.57
N GLN A 6 29.30 -35.64 -41.81
CA GLN A 6 28.79 -36.12 -40.54
C GLN A 6 28.82 -35.09 -39.41
N LEU A 7 29.80 -34.17 -39.43
CA LEU A 7 29.90 -33.06 -38.47
C LEU A 7 28.82 -31.99 -38.72
N ILE A 8 28.46 -31.74 -39.99
CA ILE A 8 27.42 -30.79 -40.36
C ILE A 8 26.02 -31.35 -40.00
N LEU A 9 25.78 -32.66 -40.16
CA LEU A 9 24.52 -33.27 -39.77
C LEU A 9 24.34 -33.29 -38.23
N GLY A 10 25.44 -33.50 -37.47
CA GLY A 10 25.41 -33.46 -35.99
C GLY A 10 25.16 -32.05 -35.43
N ALA A 11 25.72 -31.02 -36.08
CA ALA A 11 25.48 -29.63 -35.69
C ALA A 11 24.04 -29.15 -36.00
N CYS A 12 23.44 -29.58 -37.11
CA CYS A 12 22.06 -29.28 -37.45
C CYS A 12 21.04 -29.97 -36.54
N THR A 13 21.31 -31.20 -36.05
CA THR A 13 20.45 -31.90 -35.12
C THR A 13 20.53 -31.30 -33.71
N LEU A 14 21.67 -30.79 -33.27
CA LEU A 14 21.79 -30.07 -32.00
C LEU A 14 21.09 -28.69 -31.98
N LEU A 15 21.11 -27.98 -33.10
CA LEU A 15 20.39 -26.72 -33.29
C LEU A 15 18.86 -26.93 -33.39
N ALA A 16 18.39 -28.04 -33.93
CA ALA A 16 16.94 -28.34 -34.00
C ALA A 16 16.35 -28.71 -32.65
N LEU A 17 17.13 -29.26 -31.71
CA LEU A 17 16.72 -29.54 -30.35
C LEU A 17 16.61 -28.28 -29.48
N ALA A 18 17.30 -27.20 -29.80
CA ALA A 18 17.23 -25.93 -29.09
C ALA A 18 15.98 -25.08 -29.44
N CYS A 19 15.22 -25.47 -30.49
CA CYS A 19 14.02 -24.78 -30.95
C CYS A 19 12.72 -25.55 -30.66
N SER A 20 12.74 -26.53 -29.75
CA SER A 20 11.49 -27.16 -29.30
C SER A 20 10.69 -26.10 -28.52
N PRO A 21 9.43 -25.84 -28.91
CA PRO A 21 8.59 -24.96 -28.11
C PRO A 21 8.50 -25.52 -26.68
N GLN A 22 8.86 -24.73 -25.71
CA GLN A 22 8.65 -25.10 -24.31
C GLN A 22 7.18 -25.44 -24.11
N PRO A 23 6.85 -26.52 -23.42
CA PRO A 23 5.45 -26.82 -23.10
C PRO A 23 4.86 -25.57 -22.43
N LYS A 24 3.72 -25.09 -22.95
CA LYS A 24 3.01 -24.00 -22.29
C LYS A 24 2.72 -24.43 -20.86
N GLN A 25 3.29 -23.71 -19.90
CA GLN A 25 2.96 -23.92 -18.50
C GLN A 25 1.45 -23.71 -18.32
N GLU A 26 0.83 -24.63 -17.59
CA GLU A 26 -0.58 -24.50 -17.26
C GLU A 26 -0.75 -23.31 -16.33
N GLN A 27 -1.44 -22.29 -16.81
CA GLN A 27 -1.76 -21.10 -16.03
C GLN A 27 -2.93 -21.43 -15.11
N LEU A 28 -2.70 -21.45 -13.84
CA LEU A 28 -3.71 -21.65 -12.80
C LEU A 28 -4.30 -20.31 -12.39
N VAL A 29 -5.45 -20.33 -11.72
CA VAL A 29 -6.11 -19.13 -11.22
C VAL A 29 -6.42 -19.31 -9.75
N SER A 30 -6.03 -18.35 -8.91
CA SER A 30 -6.32 -18.36 -7.49
C SER A 30 -7.81 -18.19 -7.21
N ALA A 31 -8.24 -18.42 -5.97
CA ALA A 31 -9.63 -18.20 -5.54
C ALA A 31 -10.10 -16.73 -5.73
N TYR A 32 -9.17 -15.80 -5.88
CA TYR A 32 -9.43 -14.37 -6.09
C TYR A 32 -9.21 -13.90 -7.54
N GLY A 33 -9.09 -14.86 -8.48
CA GLY A 33 -8.95 -14.54 -9.89
C GLY A 33 -7.54 -14.24 -10.37
N THR A 34 -6.53 -14.24 -9.50
CA THR A 34 -5.14 -13.95 -9.87
C THR A 34 -4.51 -15.13 -10.63
N PRO A 35 -4.04 -14.94 -11.87
CA PRO A 35 -3.30 -15.97 -12.59
C PRO A 35 -1.95 -16.28 -11.94
N TYR A 36 -1.58 -17.54 -11.87
CA TYR A 36 -0.28 -17.98 -11.37
C TYR A 36 0.16 -19.26 -12.07
N HIS A 37 1.44 -19.59 -11.96
CA HIS A 37 1.99 -20.86 -12.41
C HIS A 37 3.08 -21.34 -11.44
N TRP A 38 3.53 -22.59 -11.63
CA TRP A 38 4.61 -23.16 -10.82
C TRP A 38 5.92 -23.16 -11.60
N GLU A 39 6.99 -22.65 -11.01
CA GLU A 39 8.36 -22.80 -11.49
C GLU A 39 9.22 -23.43 -10.40
N GLN A 40 9.82 -24.59 -10.70
CA GLN A 40 10.74 -25.29 -9.77
C GLN A 40 10.20 -25.44 -8.34
N GLY A 41 8.90 -25.67 -8.17
CA GLY A 41 8.26 -25.81 -6.87
C GLY A 41 7.91 -24.48 -6.17
N THR A 42 8.05 -23.35 -6.88
CA THR A 42 7.68 -22.02 -6.40
C THR A 42 6.45 -21.52 -7.16
N ILE A 43 5.52 -20.88 -6.46
CA ILE A 43 4.40 -20.16 -7.11
C ILE A 43 4.94 -18.85 -7.68
N VAL A 44 4.73 -18.66 -8.96
CA VAL A 44 5.09 -17.43 -9.67
C VAL A 44 3.81 -16.73 -10.12
N VAL A 45 3.72 -15.45 -9.82
CA VAL A 45 2.64 -14.56 -10.25
C VAL A 45 3.24 -13.54 -11.20
N ASP A 46 2.59 -13.33 -12.34
CA ASP A 46 3.04 -12.34 -13.30
C ASP A 46 2.99 -10.93 -12.68
N THR A 47 4.14 -10.29 -12.60
CA THR A 47 4.23 -8.89 -12.15
C THR A 47 3.86 -7.98 -13.32
N PRO A 48 2.85 -7.11 -13.16
CA PRO A 48 2.50 -6.15 -14.21
C PRO A 48 3.70 -5.27 -14.56
N GLU A 49 3.92 -5.06 -15.84
CA GLU A 49 4.91 -4.10 -16.29
C GLU A 49 4.44 -2.68 -15.95
N ARG A 50 5.38 -1.85 -15.48
CA ARG A 50 5.08 -0.42 -15.26
C ARG A 50 4.79 0.24 -16.60
N PRO A 51 3.66 0.98 -16.75
CA PRO A 51 3.36 1.71 -17.96
C PRO A 51 4.47 2.65 -18.37
N ALA A 52 4.71 2.79 -19.68
CA ALA A 52 5.75 3.66 -20.20
C ALA A 52 5.54 5.13 -19.75
N GLY A 53 6.57 5.75 -19.20
CA GLY A 53 6.52 7.12 -18.69
C GLY A 53 5.97 7.26 -17.25
N GLN A 54 5.55 6.16 -16.61
CA GLN A 54 5.17 6.16 -15.21
C GLN A 54 6.41 6.05 -14.32
N GLU A 55 6.63 7.03 -13.45
CA GLU A 55 7.75 7.06 -12.51
C GLU A 55 7.44 6.28 -11.24
N SER A 56 8.41 5.52 -10.74
CA SER A 56 8.30 4.79 -9.48
C SER A 56 7.95 5.71 -8.30
N ALA A 57 7.12 5.21 -7.40
CA ALA A 57 6.87 5.86 -6.10
C ALA A 57 8.01 5.66 -5.09
N ILE A 58 9.00 4.78 -5.40
CA ILE A 58 10.17 4.60 -4.53
C ILE A 58 10.97 5.90 -4.51
N GLY A 59 11.17 6.46 -3.30
CA GLY A 59 11.83 7.74 -3.11
C GLY A 59 10.96 8.96 -3.44
N LEU A 60 9.65 8.78 -3.62
CA LEU A 60 8.72 9.90 -3.77
C LEU A 60 8.84 10.84 -2.57
N THR A 61 9.01 12.13 -2.87
CA THR A 61 9.04 13.20 -1.86
C THR A 61 7.92 14.19 -2.12
N ALA A 62 7.45 14.83 -1.05
CA ALA A 62 6.47 15.91 -1.12
C ALA A 62 7.08 17.21 -0.56
N PRO A 63 6.62 18.39 -1.00
CA PRO A 63 7.02 19.64 -0.40
C PRO A 63 6.72 19.66 1.11
N LYS A 64 7.66 20.23 1.89
CA LYS A 64 7.48 20.37 3.34
C LYS A 64 6.32 21.32 3.65
N LEU A 65 5.33 20.83 4.36
CA LEU A 65 4.22 21.63 4.88
C LEU A 65 4.54 22.12 6.29
N LYS A 66 4.13 23.34 6.63
CA LYS A 66 4.21 23.85 8.01
C LYS A 66 3.19 23.14 8.91
N VAL A 67 2.02 22.83 8.38
CA VAL A 67 0.93 22.11 9.04
C VAL A 67 0.34 21.13 8.04
N VAL A 68 0.22 19.88 8.43
CA VAL A 68 -0.49 18.84 7.67
C VAL A 68 -1.94 18.81 8.14
N ARG A 69 -2.86 19.07 7.23
CA ARG A 69 -4.31 19.08 7.49
C ARG A 69 -4.87 17.70 7.23
N VAL A 70 -5.47 17.10 8.24
CA VAL A 70 -5.86 15.69 8.24
C VAL A 70 -7.37 15.53 8.29
N GLY A 71 -7.91 14.73 7.38
CA GLY A 71 -9.25 14.19 7.43
C GLY A 71 -9.23 12.72 7.86
N PHE A 72 -10.12 12.31 8.73
CA PHE A 72 -10.25 10.92 9.20
C PHE A 72 -11.50 10.28 8.61
N VAL A 73 -11.36 9.07 8.09
CA VAL A 73 -12.46 8.25 7.57
C VAL A 73 -12.46 6.89 8.25
N GLY A 74 -13.57 6.53 8.88
CA GLY A 74 -13.71 5.34 9.71
C GLY A 74 -13.37 5.62 11.17
N LEU A 75 -14.41 5.77 12.00
CA LEU A 75 -14.31 6.15 13.41
C LEU A 75 -14.98 5.11 14.33
N GLY A 76 -14.83 3.85 13.91
CA GLY A 76 -15.27 2.69 14.66
C GLY A 76 -14.31 2.32 15.79
N MET A 77 -13.56 1.23 15.62
CA MET A 77 -12.68 0.69 16.67
C MET A 77 -11.32 1.42 16.73
N ARG A 78 -10.61 1.56 15.62
CA ARG A 78 -9.25 2.14 15.55
C ARG A 78 -9.24 3.65 15.41
N GLY A 79 -10.16 4.19 14.61
CA GLY A 79 -10.22 5.61 14.27
C GLY A 79 -10.22 6.58 15.46
N PRO A 80 -11.04 6.38 16.50
CA PRO A 80 -11.09 7.28 17.66
C PRO A 80 -9.74 7.43 18.35
N GLY A 81 -9.01 6.32 18.55
CA GLY A 81 -7.67 6.35 19.13
C GLY A 81 -6.64 7.05 18.22
N ALA A 82 -6.80 6.96 16.90
CA ALA A 82 -5.98 7.72 15.97
C ALA A 82 -6.25 9.22 16.06
N VAL A 83 -7.53 9.63 16.09
CA VAL A 83 -7.92 11.04 16.29
C VAL A 83 -7.31 11.58 17.58
N GLU A 84 -7.42 10.85 18.71
CA GLU A 84 -6.83 11.26 19.99
C GLU A 84 -5.31 11.43 19.87
N ARG A 85 -4.58 10.46 19.31
CA ARG A 85 -3.12 10.57 19.11
C ARG A 85 -2.72 11.78 18.27
N PHE A 86 -3.45 12.09 17.22
CA PHE A 86 -3.14 13.22 16.35
C PHE A 86 -3.33 14.59 17.04
N THR A 87 -4.10 14.69 18.12
CA THR A 87 -4.17 15.93 18.91
C THR A 87 -2.86 16.26 19.61
N HIS A 88 -1.95 15.29 19.73
CA HIS A 88 -0.63 15.45 20.37
C HIS A 88 0.53 15.56 19.37
N ILE A 89 0.27 15.44 18.06
CA ILE A 89 1.33 15.52 17.03
C ILE A 89 1.49 16.97 16.58
N ALA A 90 2.63 17.55 16.90
CA ALA A 90 2.96 18.91 16.47
C ALA A 90 3.01 19.01 14.93
N GLY A 91 2.50 20.10 14.39
CA GLY A 91 2.46 20.32 12.94
C GLY A 91 1.32 19.60 12.22
N THR A 92 0.33 19.05 12.94
CA THR A 92 -0.90 18.52 12.37
C THR A 92 -2.12 19.36 12.76
N LYS A 93 -3.17 19.30 11.92
CA LYS A 93 -4.47 19.90 12.21
C LYS A 93 -5.56 18.95 11.73
N ILE A 94 -6.41 18.51 12.63
CA ILE A 94 -7.60 17.73 12.29
C ILE A 94 -8.67 18.68 11.76
N VAL A 95 -9.09 18.49 10.50
CA VAL A 95 -10.03 19.40 9.83
C VAL A 95 -11.35 18.74 9.44
N ALA A 96 -11.39 17.41 9.38
CA ALA A 96 -12.59 16.66 9.04
C ALA A 96 -12.62 15.29 9.71
N LEU A 97 -13.82 14.85 10.08
CA LEU A 97 -14.14 13.57 10.67
C LEU A 97 -15.29 12.94 9.88
N CYS A 98 -15.13 11.70 9.41
CA CYS A 98 -16.13 10.99 8.62
C CYS A 98 -16.31 9.57 9.12
N ASP A 99 -17.55 9.15 9.30
CA ASP A 99 -17.93 7.76 9.50
C ASP A 99 -19.27 7.48 8.82
N TYR A 100 -19.57 6.22 8.51
CA TYR A 100 -20.89 5.85 8.01
C TYR A 100 -21.99 6.33 8.99
N GLU A 101 -21.76 6.13 10.28
CA GLU A 101 -22.64 6.60 11.35
C GLU A 101 -22.18 7.96 11.86
N LYS A 102 -23.01 9.00 11.62
CA LYS A 102 -22.73 10.38 12.02
C LYS A 102 -22.33 10.54 13.49
N GLU A 103 -22.98 9.81 14.36
CA GLU A 103 -22.74 9.85 15.80
C GLU A 103 -21.31 9.47 16.19
N ARG A 104 -20.66 8.58 15.44
CA ARG A 104 -19.26 8.20 15.68
C ARG A 104 -18.32 9.36 15.39
N ALA A 105 -18.55 10.07 14.28
CA ALA A 105 -17.79 11.25 13.95
C ALA A 105 -18.00 12.40 14.96
N GLU A 106 -19.25 12.63 15.36
CA GLU A 106 -19.58 13.63 16.40
C GLU A 106 -18.95 13.29 17.76
N LYS A 107 -18.96 12.02 18.16
CA LYS A 107 -18.30 11.58 19.40
C LYS A 107 -16.79 11.83 19.42
N CYS A 108 -16.13 11.85 18.28
CA CYS A 108 -14.69 12.12 18.19
C CYS A 108 -14.32 13.58 18.42
N GLN A 109 -15.28 14.52 18.32
CA GLN A 109 -15.05 15.94 18.65
C GLN A 109 -14.58 16.13 20.11
N LYS A 110 -14.97 15.22 21.02
CA LYS A 110 -14.52 15.28 22.42
C LYS A 110 -12.98 15.32 22.58
N TYR A 111 -12.25 14.65 21.68
CA TYR A 111 -10.78 14.63 21.73
C TYR A 111 -10.19 16.00 21.35
N LEU A 112 -10.79 16.65 20.35
CA LEU A 112 -10.40 18.01 19.97
C LEU A 112 -10.73 19.00 21.08
N GLN A 113 -11.91 18.91 21.66
CA GLN A 113 -12.35 19.75 22.79
C GLN A 113 -11.43 19.58 24.01
N LYS A 114 -11.10 18.34 24.38
CA LYS A 114 -10.18 18.04 25.47
C LYS A 114 -8.78 18.62 25.24
N ALA A 115 -8.34 18.68 23.99
CA ALA A 115 -7.06 19.25 23.58
C ALA A 115 -7.11 20.77 23.32
N CYS A 116 -8.24 21.43 23.55
CA CYS A 116 -8.49 22.83 23.24
C CYS A 116 -8.25 23.18 21.76
N LEU A 117 -8.53 22.25 20.85
CA LEU A 117 -8.41 22.42 19.40
C LEU A 117 -9.77 22.82 18.78
N PRO A 118 -9.76 23.50 17.62
CA PRO A 118 -10.99 23.80 16.87
C PRO A 118 -11.75 22.54 16.49
N GLU A 119 -13.06 22.63 16.41
CA GLU A 119 -13.92 21.57 15.91
C GLU A 119 -13.59 21.24 14.43
N ALA A 120 -13.69 19.97 14.09
CA ALA A 120 -13.54 19.48 12.71
C ALA A 120 -14.92 19.39 12.03
N ALA A 121 -14.97 19.55 10.73
CA ALA A 121 -16.17 19.31 9.94
C ALA A 121 -16.57 17.82 10.03
N VAL A 122 -17.88 17.56 10.13
CA VAL A 122 -18.43 16.20 10.24
C VAL A 122 -19.09 15.79 8.94
N TYR A 123 -18.71 14.60 8.44
CA TYR A 123 -19.29 13.94 7.28
C TYR A 123 -19.84 12.57 7.69
N SER A 124 -20.87 12.09 6.99
CA SER A 124 -21.47 10.78 7.31
C SER A 124 -22.16 10.13 6.12
N GLY A 125 -22.51 8.85 6.30
CA GLY A 125 -23.15 8.02 5.28
C GLY A 125 -22.16 7.40 4.29
N ALA A 126 -22.69 6.57 3.40
CA ALA A 126 -21.88 5.77 2.44
C ALA A 126 -20.95 6.61 1.57
N GLU A 127 -21.37 7.80 1.19
CA GLU A 127 -20.63 8.70 0.29
C GLU A 127 -19.96 9.88 1.03
N GLY A 128 -20.06 9.92 2.36
CA GLY A 128 -19.54 11.03 3.16
C GLY A 128 -18.03 11.26 3.00
N TYR A 129 -17.27 10.20 2.76
CA TYR A 129 -15.84 10.28 2.50
C TYR A 129 -15.50 11.05 1.20
N LYS A 130 -16.38 11.01 0.19
CA LYS A 130 -16.15 11.73 -1.07
C LYS A 130 -16.12 13.23 -0.83
N ALA A 131 -17.15 13.75 -0.17
CA ALA A 131 -17.20 15.18 0.18
C ALA A 131 -16.01 15.62 1.06
N LEU A 132 -15.50 14.73 1.93
CA LEU A 132 -14.26 14.98 2.67
C LEU A 132 -13.06 15.04 1.73
N CYS A 133 -12.89 14.09 0.82
CA CYS A 133 -11.77 14.02 -0.10
C CYS A 133 -11.74 15.17 -1.12
N GLU A 134 -12.87 15.73 -1.49
CA GLU A 134 -12.99 16.86 -2.42
C GLU A 134 -12.57 18.21 -1.79
N ARG A 135 -12.39 18.29 -0.48
CA ARG A 135 -11.95 19.53 0.18
C ARG A 135 -10.53 19.90 -0.21
N GLU A 136 -10.29 21.16 -0.51
CA GLU A 136 -8.94 21.70 -0.82
C GLU A 136 -8.07 21.90 0.44
N ASP A 137 -8.67 21.94 1.61
CA ASP A 137 -7.99 22.15 2.88
C ASP A 137 -7.63 20.83 3.61
N ILE A 138 -7.51 19.72 2.87
CA ILE A 138 -7.02 18.42 3.36
C ILE A 138 -5.77 18.01 2.58
N ASP A 139 -4.71 17.68 3.30
CA ASP A 139 -3.43 17.24 2.75
C ASP A 139 -3.27 15.70 2.89
N LEU A 140 -3.86 15.13 3.94
CA LEU A 140 -3.77 13.72 4.30
C LEU A 140 -5.14 13.17 4.70
N VAL A 141 -5.51 12.03 4.15
CA VAL A 141 -6.68 11.25 4.58
C VAL A 141 -6.19 10.03 5.36
N TYR A 142 -6.57 9.94 6.63
CA TYR A 142 -6.35 8.79 7.48
C TYR A 142 -7.55 7.85 7.37
N ILE A 143 -7.32 6.59 6.96
CA ILE A 143 -8.37 5.63 6.64
C ILE A 143 -8.31 4.47 7.64
N ALA A 144 -9.38 4.32 8.44
CA ALA A 144 -9.58 3.25 9.40
C ALA A 144 -11.03 2.72 9.33
N ALA A 145 -11.55 2.64 8.12
CA ALA A 145 -12.87 2.08 7.80
C ALA A 145 -12.86 0.54 7.97
N ASP A 146 -13.88 -0.14 7.51
CA ASP A 146 -13.82 -1.58 7.33
C ASP A 146 -12.96 -1.97 6.11
N TRP A 147 -12.59 -3.24 6.04
CA TRP A 147 -11.63 -3.74 5.07
C TRP A 147 -12.06 -3.55 3.61
N ASP A 148 -13.36 -3.69 3.33
CA ASP A 148 -13.90 -3.55 1.97
C ASP A 148 -13.85 -2.09 1.48
N HIS A 149 -13.84 -1.13 2.41
CA HIS A 149 -13.83 0.31 2.11
C HIS A 149 -12.43 0.95 2.13
N HIS A 150 -11.38 0.27 2.65
CA HIS A 150 -10.03 0.83 2.66
C HIS A 150 -9.55 1.24 1.28
N PHE A 151 -9.57 0.30 0.33
CA PHE A 151 -9.12 0.56 -1.04
C PHE A 151 -9.96 1.61 -1.79
N PRO A 152 -11.32 1.51 -1.84
CA PRO A 152 -12.13 2.51 -2.52
C PRO A 152 -11.93 3.95 -2.01
N ILE A 153 -11.81 4.11 -0.69
CA ILE A 153 -11.57 5.43 -0.08
C ILE A 153 -10.18 5.94 -0.45
N ALA A 154 -9.15 5.10 -0.36
CA ALA A 154 -7.78 5.46 -0.71
C ALA A 154 -7.65 5.88 -2.18
N LYS A 155 -8.26 5.10 -3.08
CA LYS A 155 -8.33 5.41 -4.51
C LYS A 155 -8.94 6.79 -4.74
N TYR A 156 -10.13 7.02 -4.20
CA TYR A 156 -10.83 8.29 -4.36
C TYR A 156 -10.03 9.47 -3.80
N ALA A 157 -9.42 9.30 -2.62
CA ALA A 157 -8.60 10.33 -2.00
C ALA A 157 -7.37 10.69 -2.86
N MET A 158 -6.62 9.70 -3.38
CA MET A 158 -5.46 9.96 -4.24
C MET A 158 -5.84 10.59 -5.57
N GLU A 159 -6.94 10.16 -6.20
CA GLU A 159 -7.49 10.78 -7.42
C GLU A 159 -7.88 12.24 -7.21
N HIS A 160 -8.26 12.63 -5.96
CA HIS A 160 -8.55 14.02 -5.57
C HIS A 160 -7.32 14.71 -4.94
N GLY A 161 -6.12 14.21 -5.20
CA GLY A 161 -4.87 14.89 -4.86
C GLY A 161 -4.47 14.80 -3.39
N LYS A 162 -5.02 13.85 -2.61
CA LYS A 162 -4.68 13.65 -1.19
C LYS A 162 -3.61 12.58 -1.03
N ASN A 163 -2.74 12.76 -0.04
CA ASN A 163 -1.94 11.66 0.48
C ASN A 163 -2.84 10.79 1.35
N VAL A 164 -2.52 9.50 1.46
CA VAL A 164 -3.31 8.56 2.25
C VAL A 164 -2.45 7.77 3.23
N ALA A 165 -3.02 7.52 4.40
CA ALA A 165 -2.50 6.61 5.41
C ALA A 165 -3.61 5.62 5.77
N ILE A 166 -3.39 4.33 5.51
CA ILE A 166 -4.43 3.30 5.51
C ILE A 166 -4.12 2.26 6.58
N GLU A 167 -5.08 2.00 7.48
CA GLU A 167 -5.01 0.87 8.41
C GLU A 167 -5.01 -0.47 7.66
N VAL A 168 -4.52 -1.51 8.31
CA VAL A 168 -4.45 -2.87 7.74
C VAL A 168 -5.82 -3.54 7.68
N PRO A 169 -6.06 -4.31 6.58
CA PRO A 169 -5.29 -4.43 5.36
C PRO A 169 -5.56 -3.26 4.40
N SER A 170 -4.56 -2.79 3.69
CA SER A 170 -4.74 -1.70 2.71
C SER A 170 -5.51 -2.13 1.46
N ALA A 171 -5.52 -3.43 1.17
CA ALA A 171 -6.17 -4.04 0.01
C ALA A 171 -6.60 -5.47 0.33
N MET A 172 -7.61 -5.98 -0.37
CA MET A 172 -8.19 -7.30 -0.16
C MET A 172 -7.73 -8.33 -1.20
N ASN A 173 -7.11 -7.89 -2.28
CA ASN A 173 -6.60 -8.75 -3.35
C ASN A 173 -5.38 -8.11 -4.02
N LEU A 174 -4.72 -8.88 -4.88
CA LEU A 174 -3.48 -8.47 -5.54
C LEU A 174 -3.70 -7.34 -6.54
N GLU A 175 -4.82 -7.32 -7.23
CA GLU A 175 -5.19 -6.29 -8.19
C GLU A 175 -5.29 -4.92 -7.50
N GLN A 176 -5.94 -4.86 -6.33
CA GLN A 176 -6.01 -3.65 -5.52
C GLN A 176 -4.62 -3.20 -5.02
N CYS A 177 -3.74 -4.15 -4.65
CA CYS A 177 -2.37 -3.83 -4.28
C CYS A 177 -1.63 -3.12 -5.43
N TRP A 178 -1.71 -3.66 -6.65
CA TRP A 178 -1.11 -3.05 -7.82
C TRP A 178 -1.73 -1.70 -8.16
N GLU A 179 -3.05 -1.58 -8.03
CA GLU A 179 -3.74 -0.32 -8.30
C GLU A 179 -3.34 0.77 -7.30
N LEU A 180 -3.15 0.47 -6.01
CA LEU A 180 -2.62 1.44 -5.04
C LEU A 180 -1.23 1.95 -5.41
N ILE A 181 -0.34 1.06 -5.90
CA ILE A 181 0.98 1.45 -6.40
C ILE A 181 0.83 2.36 -7.61
N ASN A 182 0.05 1.94 -8.61
CA ASN A 182 -0.19 2.71 -9.83
C ASN A 182 -0.79 4.10 -9.52
N LEU A 183 -1.74 4.18 -8.60
CA LEU A 183 -2.33 5.44 -8.16
C LEU A 183 -1.29 6.35 -7.50
N SER A 184 -0.45 5.80 -6.61
CA SER A 184 0.62 6.58 -6.00
C SER A 184 1.61 7.11 -7.04
N GLU A 185 1.97 6.29 -8.03
CA GLU A 185 2.88 6.66 -9.11
C GLU A 185 2.29 7.70 -10.06
N THR A 186 1.02 7.56 -10.46
CA THR A 186 0.35 8.46 -11.41
C THR A 186 -0.08 9.78 -10.79
N THR A 187 -0.60 9.76 -9.56
CA THR A 187 -1.04 10.97 -8.86
C THR A 187 0.09 11.68 -8.12
N ARG A 188 1.25 11.02 -7.96
CA ARG A 188 2.40 11.48 -7.15
C ARG A 188 1.99 11.79 -5.72
N LYS A 189 1.10 10.96 -5.13
CA LYS A 189 0.67 11.05 -3.74
C LYS A 189 1.19 9.88 -2.93
N HIS A 190 1.58 10.16 -1.69
CA HIS A 190 2.00 9.11 -0.78
C HIS A 190 0.83 8.19 -0.43
N CYS A 191 1.07 6.89 -0.51
CA CYS A 191 0.17 5.84 -0.05
C CYS A 191 0.92 5.02 1.01
N MET A 192 0.57 5.20 2.28
CA MET A 192 1.25 4.56 3.40
C MET A 192 0.31 3.58 4.08
N ILE A 193 0.75 2.33 4.25
CA ILE A 193 0.09 1.38 5.13
C ILE A 193 0.53 1.61 6.58
N LEU A 194 -0.44 1.61 7.50
CA LEU A 194 -0.21 1.86 8.93
C LEU A 194 -0.04 0.53 9.66
N GLU A 195 1.06 -0.16 9.36
CA GLU A 195 1.36 -1.45 9.95
C GLU A 195 1.74 -1.31 11.42
N ASN A 196 1.17 -2.18 12.26
CA ASN A 196 1.45 -2.19 13.70
C ASN A 196 2.90 -2.59 13.97
N CYS A 197 3.49 -2.01 15.00
CA CYS A 197 4.83 -2.31 15.52
C CYS A 197 6.00 -1.99 14.58
N CYS A 198 5.80 -1.81 13.27
CA CYS A 198 6.88 -1.56 12.31
C CYS A 198 7.78 -0.37 12.67
N TYR A 199 7.25 0.60 13.41
CA TYR A 199 7.96 1.82 13.83
C TYR A 199 8.26 1.86 15.33
N ASP A 200 8.09 0.73 16.03
CA ASP A 200 8.44 0.62 17.44
C ASP A 200 9.96 0.61 17.61
N TRP A 201 10.41 0.91 18.82
CA TRP A 201 11.85 1.07 19.10
C TRP A 201 12.68 -0.16 18.73
N PHE A 202 12.16 -1.35 19.01
CA PHE A 202 12.87 -2.61 18.75
C PHE A 202 13.08 -2.83 17.26
N GLU A 203 12.02 -2.70 16.46
CA GLU A 203 12.03 -2.91 15.00
C GLU A 203 12.94 -1.87 14.33
N MET A 204 12.78 -0.60 14.66
CA MET A 204 13.60 0.49 14.11
C MET A 204 15.06 0.37 14.50
N ASN A 205 15.36 -0.06 15.74
CA ASN A 205 16.71 -0.29 16.17
C ASN A 205 17.34 -1.49 15.46
N THR A 206 16.59 -2.60 15.30
CA THR A 206 17.04 -3.78 14.55
C THR A 206 17.35 -3.43 13.10
N LEU A 207 16.48 -2.67 12.43
CA LEU A 207 16.73 -2.16 11.07
C LEU A 207 18.00 -1.31 11.00
N ASN A 208 18.18 -0.37 11.93
CA ASN A 208 19.38 0.47 12.00
C ASN A 208 20.65 -0.38 12.19
N MET A 209 20.63 -1.37 13.07
CA MET A 209 21.76 -2.29 13.28
C MET A 209 22.08 -3.08 12.01
N ALA A 210 21.05 -3.55 11.28
CA ALA A 210 21.25 -4.24 10.01
C ALA A 210 21.90 -3.32 8.97
N GLN A 211 21.43 -2.07 8.85
CA GLN A 211 21.99 -1.06 7.95
C GLN A 211 23.43 -0.68 8.30
N GLN A 212 23.80 -0.72 9.57
CA GLN A 212 25.17 -0.48 10.05
C GLN A 212 26.08 -1.71 9.93
N GLY A 213 25.57 -2.82 9.40
CA GLY A 213 26.33 -4.06 9.23
C GLY A 213 26.64 -4.82 10.53
N VAL A 214 25.96 -4.50 11.64
CA VAL A 214 26.20 -5.13 12.95
C VAL A 214 25.96 -6.65 12.91
N PHE A 215 25.04 -7.12 12.07
CA PHE A 215 24.73 -8.54 11.91
C PHE A 215 25.60 -9.23 10.85
N GLY A 216 26.49 -8.49 10.17
CA GLY A 216 27.21 -9.01 9.02
C GLY A 216 26.27 -9.30 7.83
N GLU A 217 26.60 -10.31 7.04
CA GLU A 217 25.72 -10.79 5.96
C GLU A 217 24.53 -11.55 6.52
N VAL A 218 23.32 -11.02 6.34
CA VAL A 218 22.08 -11.64 6.84
C VAL A 218 21.63 -12.72 5.86
N LEU A 219 21.87 -13.98 6.23
CA LEU A 219 21.50 -15.14 5.41
C LEU A 219 20.06 -15.61 5.65
N ARG A 220 19.50 -15.34 6.82
CA ARG A 220 18.14 -15.75 7.19
C ARG A 220 17.56 -14.83 8.26
N ALA A 221 16.29 -14.51 8.10
CA ALA A 221 15.49 -13.89 9.14
C ALA A 221 14.23 -14.75 9.41
N GLN A 222 13.77 -14.75 10.65
CA GLN A 222 12.55 -15.45 11.05
C GLN A 222 11.77 -14.56 12.01
N GLY A 223 10.49 -14.37 11.74
CA GLY A 223 9.54 -13.68 12.59
C GLY A 223 8.32 -14.56 12.85
N ALA A 224 7.64 -14.33 13.97
CA ALA A 224 6.39 -14.98 14.30
C ALA A 224 5.46 -14.04 15.05
N TYR A 225 4.19 -14.14 14.76
CA TYR A 225 3.12 -13.53 15.55
C TYR A 225 2.35 -14.66 16.22
N ILE A 226 2.50 -14.76 17.53
CA ILE A 226 1.99 -15.91 18.30
C ILE A 226 0.94 -15.40 19.28
N HIS A 227 -0.26 -16.00 19.21
CA HIS A 227 -1.36 -15.80 20.16
C HIS A 227 -1.55 -17.03 21.04
#